data_7ff01ba57f934e4d9514c49c5d8dfb05
#
_entry.id   7ff01ba57f934e4d9514c49c5d8dfb05
#
_cell.length_a   1.000
_cell.length_b   1.000
_cell.length_c   1.000
_cell.angle_alpha   90.00
_cell.angle_beta   90.00
_cell.angle_gamma   90.00
#
_symmetry.space_group_name_H-M   'P 1'
#
loop_
_entity.id
_entity.type
_entity.pdbx_description
1 polymer ?
#
loop_
_entity_poly.entity_id
_entity_poly.type
_entity_poly.pdbx_seq_one_letter_code
_entity_poly.pdbx_strand_id
1 'polypeptide(L)'
;MFHKYALLVAALALVAAACASSPDAAEAPPSTLAATSTSTTQATTSTTVAATTTTVDDGFPVTIDAPNGQVTIEERPTRIVSISPTSTEVLFAIGAGDQVVAVDSLSNYPPEAPLTDLSAFSPSVEAIAAYDPDLVVLSFDPDGGLLPALEAIGVPAILHAGPATVDGAYAQWEQLGVATGNIAEAVGVVAETSSLIDEAYATVPAAAEGQSYYWELDPTLYSLTSATFVGDLLLETKMTNIADDADADGYGYPQLTSEYVIGANPDLIVLADTLCCGQSATTVAERPGWNTMTAVASEQIVELNDDIASRWGPRIAVLVEDVVAAILEFVPADA
;
A
#
# COMPACT_ATOMS: atom_id res chain seq x y z
N MET A 1 38.52 33.55 3.09
CA MET A 1 39.89 32.98 3.04
C MET A 1 39.82 31.69 2.23
N PHE A 2 40.46 31.71 1.08
CA PHE A 2 40.53 30.68 0.05
C PHE A 2 41.35 29.44 0.49
N HIS A 3 41.03 28.26 -0.04
CA HIS A 3 41.90 27.22 -0.62
C HIS A 3 41.03 26.00 -0.93
N LYS A 4 40.67 25.66 -2.13
CA LYS A 4 41.33 25.03 -3.33
C LYS A 4 42.11 23.73 -3.00
N TYR A 5 41.60 22.60 -3.52
CA TYR A 5 42.28 21.48 -4.18
C TYR A 5 41.16 20.71 -4.88
N ALA A 6 41.03 20.62 -6.11
CA ALA A 6 41.73 20.31 -7.38
C ALA A 6 42.08 18.82 -7.58
N LEU A 7 41.29 18.19 -8.43
CA LEU A 7 41.56 17.19 -9.49
C LEU A 7 42.51 15.99 -9.19
N LEU A 8 42.00 14.78 -9.45
CA LEU A 8 42.73 13.79 -10.21
C LEU A 8 41.80 12.94 -11.09
N VAL A 9 41.92 13.13 -12.38
CA VAL A 9 41.41 12.29 -13.49
C VAL A 9 42.43 11.19 -13.73
N ALA A 10 41.99 9.93 -13.87
CA ALA A 10 42.77 8.90 -14.53
C ALA A 10 41.84 8.04 -15.40
N ALA A 11 41.93 8.28 -16.66
CA ALA A 11 41.39 7.42 -17.71
C ALA A 11 42.35 6.25 -17.94
N LEU A 12 41.80 5.05 -18.19
CA LEU A 12 42.55 4.03 -18.95
C LEU A 12 41.57 3.28 -19.87
N ALA A 13 41.98 3.24 -21.13
CA ALA A 13 41.24 2.81 -22.29
C ALA A 13 41.52 1.34 -22.68
N LEU A 14 40.56 0.78 -23.39
CA LEU A 14 40.60 -0.23 -24.47
C LEU A 14 41.49 -1.50 -24.33
N VAL A 15 40.84 -2.66 -24.53
CA VAL A 15 41.29 -3.64 -25.56
C VAL A 15 40.04 -4.30 -26.17
N ALA A 16 39.90 -4.13 -27.49
CA ALA A 16 39.04 -4.91 -28.36
C ALA A 16 39.76 -6.16 -28.84
N ALA A 17 39.05 -7.28 -28.95
CA ALA A 17 39.49 -8.35 -29.86
C ALA A 17 38.24 -9.06 -30.42
N ALA A 18 38.04 -8.89 -31.69
CA ALA A 18 37.15 -9.61 -32.56
C ALA A 18 37.73 -10.97 -32.91
N CYS A 19 36.87 -12.00 -33.11
CA CYS A 19 37.04 -13.00 -34.13
C CYS A 19 35.72 -13.65 -34.51
N ALA A 20 35.41 -13.49 -35.75
CA ALA A 20 34.39 -14.05 -36.60
C ALA A 20 34.62 -15.55 -36.87
N SER A 21 33.55 -16.25 -37.17
CA SER A 21 33.43 -17.13 -38.35
C SER A 21 32.08 -17.86 -38.37
N SER A 22 31.26 -17.57 -39.36
CA SER A 22 30.36 -18.51 -40.07
C SER A 22 31.22 -19.26 -41.11
N PRO A 23 30.78 -20.28 -41.89
CA PRO A 23 29.43 -20.63 -42.31
C PRO A 23 29.16 -22.15 -42.41
N ASP A 24 28.01 -22.60 -42.83
CA ASP A 24 27.60 -23.40 -44.00
C ASP A 24 26.26 -24.06 -43.73
N ALA A 25 25.28 -23.86 -44.47
CA ALA A 25 24.80 -24.11 -45.82
C ALA A 25 24.24 -25.53 -46.03
N ALA A 26 23.01 -25.52 -46.55
CA ALA A 26 22.33 -26.47 -47.46
C ALA A 26 21.77 -27.76 -46.83
N GLU A 27 20.47 -28.06 -46.99
CA GLU A 27 19.92 -28.65 -48.22
C GLU A 27 18.40 -28.84 -48.12
N ALA A 28 17.66 -28.45 -49.13
CA ALA A 28 16.31 -28.93 -49.47
C ALA A 28 16.42 -29.74 -50.78
N PRO A 29 15.39 -30.30 -51.39
CA PRO A 29 14.20 -31.04 -50.99
C PRO A 29 14.21 -32.46 -51.56
N PRO A 30 13.11 -33.24 -51.67
CA PRO A 30 12.20 -33.14 -52.80
C PRO A 30 10.71 -33.45 -52.55
N SER A 31 9.96 -32.75 -53.26
CA SER A 31 8.76 -32.97 -54.12
C SER A 31 8.04 -34.34 -54.19
N THR A 32 6.73 -34.16 -54.33
CA THR A 32 5.74 -34.86 -55.13
C THR A 32 4.95 -35.99 -54.48
N LEU A 33 3.63 -35.79 -54.36
CA LEU A 33 2.67 -36.37 -55.30
C LEU A 33 1.22 -35.83 -55.06
N ALA A 34 0.66 -35.37 -56.17
CA ALA A 34 -0.72 -34.95 -56.28
C ALA A 34 -1.71 -36.14 -56.19
N ALA A 35 -2.79 -35.96 -55.43
CA ALA A 35 -3.98 -36.80 -55.59
C ALA A 35 -5.18 -35.86 -55.83
N THR A 36 -5.66 -35.90 -57.04
CA THR A 36 -6.89 -35.26 -57.52
C THR A 36 -8.08 -35.99 -56.93
N SER A 37 -8.87 -35.34 -56.08
CA SER A 37 -10.20 -35.82 -55.71
C SER A 37 -11.22 -34.82 -56.07
N THR A 38 -12.03 -35.15 -57.04
CA THR A 38 -13.23 -34.44 -57.46
C THR A 38 -14.27 -34.53 -56.37
N SER A 39 -14.65 -33.39 -55.76
CA SER A 39 -15.72 -33.35 -54.80
C SER A 39 -16.81 -32.42 -55.26
N THR A 40 -17.97 -32.99 -55.39
CA THR A 40 -19.25 -32.43 -55.81
C THR A 40 -19.65 -31.29 -54.85
N THR A 41 -19.92 -30.11 -55.45
CA THR A 41 -20.42 -28.93 -54.71
C THR A 41 -21.89 -29.15 -54.35
N GLN A 42 -22.14 -29.35 -53.06
CA GLN A 42 -23.48 -29.25 -52.52
C GLN A 42 -23.58 -27.86 -51.84
N ALA A 43 -24.39 -26.99 -52.37
CA ALA A 43 -24.66 -25.67 -51.81
C ALA A 43 -25.46 -25.85 -50.52
N THR A 44 -24.81 -25.65 -49.40
CA THR A 44 -25.47 -25.48 -48.11
C THR A 44 -25.72 -24.02 -47.89
N THR A 45 -26.98 -23.66 -47.85
CA THR A 45 -27.44 -22.30 -47.43
C THR A 45 -27.15 -22.15 -45.95
N SER A 46 -26.05 -21.49 -45.59
CA SER A 46 -25.77 -21.08 -44.21
C SER A 46 -26.67 -19.91 -43.86
N THR A 47 -27.71 -20.18 -43.08
CA THR A 47 -28.45 -19.13 -42.39
C THR A 47 -27.53 -18.58 -41.31
N THR A 48 -26.95 -17.41 -41.53
CA THR A 48 -26.19 -16.67 -40.49
C THR A 48 -27.21 -16.23 -39.44
N VAL A 49 -27.28 -16.94 -38.34
CA VAL A 49 -27.90 -16.45 -37.10
C VAL A 49 -27.00 -15.32 -36.62
N ALA A 50 -27.50 -14.10 -36.67
CA ALA A 50 -26.85 -12.98 -36.00
C ALA A 50 -26.76 -13.34 -34.53
N ALA A 51 -25.52 -13.45 -34.01
CA ALA A 51 -25.29 -13.54 -32.60
C ALA A 51 -25.78 -12.24 -31.96
N THR A 52 -26.90 -12.34 -31.25
CA THR A 52 -27.36 -11.27 -30.39
C THR A 52 -26.30 -11.20 -29.25
N THR A 53 -25.38 -10.27 -29.36
CA THR A 53 -24.53 -9.87 -28.23
C THR A 53 -25.47 -9.30 -27.19
N THR A 54 -25.83 -10.07 -26.19
CA THR A 54 -26.40 -9.56 -24.97
C THR A 54 -25.29 -8.74 -24.33
N THR A 55 -25.37 -7.42 -24.44
CA THR A 55 -24.54 -6.54 -23.57
C THR A 55 -25.01 -6.80 -22.16
N VAL A 56 -24.21 -7.52 -21.40
CA VAL A 56 -24.36 -7.56 -19.95
C VAL A 56 -24.08 -6.14 -19.51
N ASP A 57 -25.04 -5.52 -18.86
CA ASP A 57 -24.83 -4.25 -18.18
C ASP A 57 -23.87 -4.57 -17.02
N ASP A 58 -22.59 -4.27 -17.20
CA ASP A 58 -21.52 -4.50 -16.23
C ASP A 58 -21.40 -3.36 -15.20
N GLY A 59 -22.34 -2.39 -15.27
CA GLY A 59 -22.41 -1.26 -14.36
C GLY A 59 -21.50 -0.09 -14.72
N PHE A 60 -20.77 -0.15 -15.85
CA PHE A 60 -19.95 0.96 -16.34
C PHE A 60 -20.66 1.78 -17.42
N PRO A 61 -20.34 3.10 -17.57
CA PRO A 61 -19.29 3.84 -16.86
C PRO A 61 -19.63 4.16 -15.40
N VAL A 62 -18.59 4.28 -14.56
CA VAL A 62 -18.71 4.74 -13.16
C VAL A 62 -17.90 6.01 -12.94
N THR A 63 -18.30 6.82 -11.97
CA THR A 63 -17.54 8.02 -11.56
C THR A 63 -17.20 7.94 -10.10
N ILE A 64 -15.92 8.10 -9.78
CA ILE A 64 -15.37 8.10 -8.42
C ILE A 64 -15.11 9.54 -8.00
N ASP A 65 -15.58 9.92 -6.83
CA ASP A 65 -15.30 11.21 -6.19
C ASP A 65 -14.03 11.03 -5.33
N ALA A 66 -12.86 11.26 -5.93
CA ALA A 66 -11.56 11.08 -5.29
C ALA A 66 -10.96 12.43 -4.87
N PRO A 67 -9.94 12.47 -3.98
CA PRO A 67 -9.25 13.69 -3.62
C PRO A 67 -8.68 14.50 -4.78
N ASN A 68 -8.33 13.84 -5.88
CA ASN A 68 -7.89 14.49 -7.13
C ASN A 68 -9.05 14.94 -8.05
N GLY A 69 -10.30 14.85 -7.60
CA GLY A 69 -11.49 15.24 -8.35
C GLY A 69 -12.29 14.03 -8.85
N GLN A 70 -13.25 14.31 -9.74
CA GLN A 70 -14.07 13.26 -10.33
C GLN A 70 -13.29 12.46 -11.38
N VAL A 71 -13.19 11.15 -11.18
CA VAL A 71 -12.55 10.22 -12.09
C VAL A 71 -13.61 9.33 -12.71
N THR A 72 -13.78 9.43 -14.04
CA THR A 72 -14.70 8.57 -14.79
C THR A 72 -13.95 7.38 -15.37
N ILE A 73 -14.48 6.18 -15.14
CA ILE A 73 -13.98 4.92 -15.66
C ILE A 73 -15.04 4.40 -16.62
N GLU A 74 -14.71 4.39 -17.91
CA GLU A 74 -15.67 4.11 -18.99
C GLU A 74 -16.03 2.63 -19.09
N GLU A 75 -15.08 1.74 -18.81
CA GLU A 75 -15.23 0.29 -18.87
C GLU A 75 -14.59 -0.35 -17.65
N ARG A 76 -15.02 -1.56 -17.28
CA ARG A 76 -14.41 -2.31 -16.16
C ARG A 76 -12.91 -2.49 -16.40
N PRO A 77 -12.05 -2.02 -15.49
CA PRO A 77 -10.60 -2.15 -15.65
C PRO A 77 -10.16 -3.62 -15.71
N THR A 78 -9.18 -3.87 -16.56
CA THR A 78 -8.54 -5.18 -16.72
C THR A 78 -7.02 -5.11 -16.56
N ARG A 79 -6.48 -3.89 -16.49
CA ARG A 79 -5.04 -3.63 -16.41
C ARG A 79 -4.75 -2.50 -15.40
N ILE A 80 -4.90 -2.82 -14.13
CA ILE A 80 -4.66 -1.87 -13.05
C ILE A 80 -3.17 -1.83 -12.70
N VAL A 81 -2.60 -0.64 -12.63
CA VAL A 81 -1.30 -0.41 -11.99
C VAL A 81 -1.53 0.26 -10.64
N SER A 82 -1.08 -0.38 -9.56
CA SER A 82 -1.18 0.15 -8.20
C SER A 82 0.17 0.68 -7.72
N ILE A 83 0.23 2.00 -7.47
CA ILE A 83 1.39 2.69 -6.89
C ILE A 83 1.06 3.07 -5.44
N SER A 84 0.60 2.07 -4.69
CA SER A 84 0.22 2.23 -3.28
C SER A 84 0.13 0.85 -2.61
N PRO A 85 0.97 0.57 -1.62
CA PRO A 85 0.87 -0.67 -0.86
C PRO A 85 -0.52 -0.89 -0.25
N THR A 86 -1.12 0.15 0.32
CA THR A 86 -2.48 0.09 0.86
C THR A 86 -3.52 -0.27 -0.19
N SER A 87 -3.53 0.45 -1.33
CA SER A 87 -4.49 0.17 -2.40
C SER A 87 -4.28 -1.22 -3.01
N THR A 88 -3.03 -1.69 -3.08
CA THR A 88 -2.72 -3.06 -3.50
C THR A 88 -3.39 -4.08 -2.58
N GLU A 89 -3.23 -3.94 -1.26
CA GLU A 89 -3.89 -4.82 -0.30
C GLU A 89 -5.42 -4.84 -0.45
N VAL A 90 -6.01 -3.65 -0.62
CA VAL A 90 -7.46 -3.52 -0.81
C VAL A 90 -7.91 -4.19 -2.11
N LEU A 91 -7.23 -3.92 -3.24
CA LEU A 91 -7.57 -4.51 -4.55
C LEU A 91 -7.58 -6.04 -4.50
N PHE A 92 -6.61 -6.65 -3.83
CA PHE A 92 -6.58 -8.10 -3.66
C PHE A 92 -7.67 -8.59 -2.71
N ALA A 93 -7.89 -7.90 -1.60
CA ALA A 93 -8.90 -8.28 -0.61
C ALA A 93 -10.34 -8.25 -1.18
N ILE A 94 -10.65 -7.27 -2.05
CA ILE A 94 -11.94 -7.16 -2.71
C ILE A 94 -12.07 -8.05 -3.96
N GLY A 95 -11.10 -8.91 -4.24
CA GLY A 95 -11.15 -9.84 -5.38
C GLY A 95 -10.80 -9.22 -6.74
N ALA A 96 -10.19 -8.02 -6.77
CA ALA A 96 -9.73 -7.37 -8.00
C ALA A 96 -8.29 -7.76 -8.38
N GLY A 97 -7.66 -8.71 -7.69
CA GLY A 97 -6.26 -9.10 -7.92
C GLY A 97 -5.94 -9.50 -9.35
N ASP A 98 -6.84 -10.21 -10.03
CA ASP A 98 -6.66 -10.60 -11.44
C ASP A 98 -6.65 -9.41 -12.43
N GLN A 99 -7.12 -8.23 -12.00
CA GLN A 99 -7.08 -7.00 -12.79
C GLN A 99 -5.75 -6.26 -12.62
N VAL A 100 -4.96 -6.58 -11.57
CA VAL A 100 -3.70 -5.89 -11.24
C VAL A 100 -2.56 -6.47 -12.06
N VAL A 101 -1.92 -5.65 -12.89
CA VAL A 101 -0.82 -6.07 -13.78
C VAL A 101 0.56 -5.66 -13.28
N ALA A 102 0.65 -4.66 -12.42
CA ALA A 102 1.90 -4.22 -11.81
C ALA A 102 1.62 -3.48 -10.50
N VAL A 103 2.53 -3.63 -9.54
CA VAL A 103 2.51 -2.87 -8.29
C VAL A 103 3.89 -2.27 -8.00
N ASP A 104 3.95 -1.25 -7.15
CA ASP A 104 5.22 -0.63 -6.76
C ASP A 104 6.10 -1.56 -5.89
N SER A 105 7.37 -1.17 -5.71
CA SER A 105 8.38 -1.97 -5.02
C SER A 105 8.13 -2.19 -3.52
N LEU A 106 7.19 -1.47 -2.92
CA LEU A 106 6.80 -1.61 -1.51
C LEU A 106 5.49 -2.37 -1.32
N SER A 107 4.77 -2.65 -2.40
CA SER A 107 3.51 -3.40 -2.39
C SER A 107 3.75 -4.91 -2.26
N ASN A 108 4.34 -5.31 -1.15
CA ASN A 108 4.81 -6.67 -0.85
C ASN A 108 3.74 -7.61 -0.28
N TYR A 109 2.49 -7.15 -0.19
CA TYR A 109 1.36 -7.94 0.29
C TYR A 109 0.13 -7.71 -0.58
N PRO A 110 -0.63 -8.78 -0.91
CA PRO A 110 -0.31 -10.19 -0.59
C PRO A 110 0.87 -10.70 -1.45
N PRO A 111 1.45 -11.87 -1.12
CA PRO A 111 2.65 -12.37 -1.81
C PRO A 111 2.46 -12.68 -3.31
N GLU A 112 1.22 -12.84 -3.78
CA GLU A 112 0.87 -13.01 -5.19
C GLU A 112 0.82 -11.70 -5.98
N ALA A 113 0.92 -10.53 -5.32
CA ALA A 113 0.93 -9.25 -6.01
C ALA A 113 2.11 -9.16 -7.01
N PRO A 114 1.88 -8.67 -8.25
CA PRO A 114 2.91 -8.62 -9.30
C PRO A 114 3.91 -7.48 -9.03
N LEU A 115 4.81 -7.71 -8.07
CA LEU A 115 5.82 -6.76 -7.61
C LEU A 115 6.76 -6.34 -8.74
N THR A 116 7.02 -5.04 -8.85
CA THR A 116 7.90 -4.46 -9.86
C THR A 116 8.88 -3.47 -9.23
N ASP A 117 9.73 -2.84 -10.06
CA ASP A 117 10.63 -1.76 -9.65
C ASP A 117 9.97 -0.36 -9.71
N LEU A 118 8.65 -0.27 -9.90
CA LEU A 118 7.94 1.00 -9.84
C LEU A 118 8.09 1.63 -8.45
N SER A 119 8.23 2.94 -8.41
CA SER A 119 8.42 3.69 -7.16
C SER A 119 7.19 4.54 -6.85
N ALA A 120 6.63 4.39 -5.64
CA ALA A 120 5.59 5.27 -5.14
C ALA A 120 6.12 6.68 -4.77
N PHE A 121 7.41 6.79 -4.40
CA PHE A 121 8.04 8.07 -4.01
C PHE A 121 8.62 8.88 -5.18
N SER A 122 8.92 8.22 -6.27
CA SER A 122 9.46 8.85 -7.48
C SER A 122 8.82 8.20 -8.72
N PRO A 123 7.50 8.36 -8.89
CA PRO A 123 6.78 7.70 -9.97
C PRO A 123 7.15 8.27 -11.34
N SER A 124 7.26 7.39 -12.35
CA SER A 124 7.49 7.78 -13.74
C SER A 124 6.31 7.36 -14.58
N VAL A 125 5.71 8.32 -15.28
CA VAL A 125 4.58 8.05 -16.19
C VAL A 125 4.98 7.08 -17.31
N GLU A 126 6.19 7.17 -17.82
CA GLU A 126 6.70 6.29 -18.88
C GLU A 126 6.84 4.84 -18.38
N ALA A 127 7.33 4.66 -17.14
CA ALA A 127 7.45 3.34 -16.54
C ALA A 127 6.08 2.72 -16.25
N ILE A 128 5.11 3.52 -15.81
CA ILE A 128 3.73 3.10 -15.57
C ILE A 128 3.05 2.75 -16.91
N ALA A 129 3.17 3.62 -17.92
CA ALA A 129 2.57 3.44 -19.24
C ALA A 129 3.09 2.19 -19.97
N ALA A 130 4.29 1.70 -19.64
CA ALA A 130 4.85 0.47 -20.21
C ALA A 130 4.01 -0.78 -19.85
N TYR A 131 3.18 -0.71 -18.83
CA TYR A 131 2.24 -1.77 -18.45
C TYR A 131 0.89 -1.66 -19.15
N ASP A 132 0.70 -0.63 -20.02
CA ASP A 132 -0.54 -0.38 -20.77
C ASP A 132 -1.79 -0.39 -19.85
N PRO A 133 -1.79 0.45 -18.78
CA PRO A 133 -2.88 0.45 -17.81
C PRO A 133 -4.15 1.11 -18.34
N ASP A 134 -5.30 0.60 -17.91
CA ASP A 134 -6.62 1.21 -18.08
C ASP A 134 -7.12 1.89 -16.79
N LEU A 135 -6.40 1.69 -15.65
CA LEU A 135 -6.57 2.41 -14.40
C LEU A 135 -5.24 2.47 -13.63
N VAL A 136 -4.94 3.61 -13.03
CA VAL A 136 -3.85 3.75 -12.05
C VAL A 136 -4.43 4.13 -10.70
N VAL A 137 -3.98 3.46 -9.63
CA VAL A 137 -4.32 3.80 -8.24
C VAL A 137 -3.04 4.17 -7.52
N LEU A 138 -3.04 5.31 -6.82
CA LEU A 138 -1.87 5.83 -6.12
C LEU A 138 -2.28 6.49 -4.80
N SER A 139 -1.35 6.59 -3.86
CA SER A 139 -1.56 7.28 -2.58
C SER A 139 -0.84 8.62 -2.49
N PHE A 140 0.07 8.91 -3.41
CA PHE A 140 0.93 10.07 -3.32
C PHE A 140 1.38 10.56 -4.71
N ASP A 141 1.29 11.87 -4.95
CA ASP A 141 1.86 12.56 -6.12
C ASP A 141 2.68 13.75 -5.61
N PRO A 142 3.96 13.53 -5.22
CA PRO A 142 4.75 14.49 -4.46
C PRO A 142 4.95 15.82 -5.17
N ASP A 143 5.12 15.77 -6.48
CA ASP A 143 5.39 16.95 -7.31
C ASP A 143 4.14 17.46 -8.04
N GLY A 144 3.00 16.78 -7.89
CA GLY A 144 1.76 17.08 -8.60
C GLY A 144 1.86 16.89 -10.11
N GLY A 145 2.83 16.12 -10.57
CA GLY A 145 3.13 15.94 -11.99
C GLY A 145 2.61 14.65 -12.59
N LEU A 146 2.42 13.61 -11.78
CA LEU A 146 2.01 12.30 -12.28
C LEU A 146 0.56 12.30 -12.76
N LEU A 147 -0.36 12.83 -11.98
CA LEU A 147 -1.78 12.88 -12.34
C LEU A 147 -2.04 13.59 -13.67
N PRO A 148 -1.53 14.82 -13.91
CA PRO A 148 -1.67 15.47 -15.23
C PRO A 148 -1.01 14.71 -16.38
N ALA A 149 0.09 14.00 -16.11
CA ALA A 149 0.78 13.22 -17.13
C ALA A 149 -0.02 11.95 -17.51
N LEU A 150 -0.67 11.29 -16.58
CA LEU A 150 -1.58 10.16 -16.83
C LEU A 150 -2.82 10.63 -17.60
N GLU A 151 -3.41 11.75 -17.21
CA GLU A 151 -4.53 12.38 -17.93
C GLU A 151 -4.18 12.69 -19.39
N ALA A 152 -2.97 13.25 -19.64
CA ALA A 152 -2.50 13.59 -20.98
C ALA A 152 -2.37 12.38 -21.92
N ILE A 153 -2.17 11.17 -21.37
CA ILE A 153 -2.15 9.91 -22.15
C ILE A 153 -3.47 9.16 -22.09
N GLY A 154 -4.51 9.75 -21.46
CA GLY A 154 -5.88 9.20 -21.41
C GLY A 154 -6.06 8.05 -20.41
N VAL A 155 -5.19 7.93 -19.41
CA VAL A 155 -5.28 6.91 -18.36
C VAL A 155 -5.94 7.50 -17.12
N PRO A 156 -7.13 7.02 -16.70
CA PRO A 156 -7.75 7.46 -15.46
C PRO A 156 -6.89 7.08 -14.25
N ALA A 157 -6.83 7.98 -13.26
CA ALA A 157 -6.04 7.76 -12.06
C ALA A 157 -6.83 8.18 -10.81
N ILE A 158 -6.83 7.32 -9.79
CA ILE A 158 -7.45 7.57 -8.48
C ILE A 158 -6.36 7.81 -7.46
N LEU A 159 -6.35 8.99 -6.84
CA LEU A 159 -5.49 9.31 -5.72
C LEU A 159 -6.21 9.03 -4.40
N HIS A 160 -5.77 8.03 -3.66
CA HIS A 160 -6.23 7.72 -2.30
C HIS A 160 -5.14 8.08 -1.31
N ALA A 161 -5.06 9.37 -0.95
CA ALA A 161 -4.18 9.83 0.11
C ALA A 161 -4.59 9.24 1.48
N GLY A 162 -3.67 9.20 2.43
CA GLY A 162 -3.96 8.74 3.78
C GLY A 162 -5.17 9.46 4.38
N PRO A 163 -6.22 8.72 4.79
CA PRO A 163 -7.39 9.32 5.43
C PRO A 163 -7.03 9.77 6.85
N ALA A 164 -7.85 10.64 7.42
CA ALA A 164 -7.72 11.02 8.83
C ALA A 164 -8.47 10.06 9.77
N THR A 165 -9.42 9.29 9.25
CA THR A 165 -10.32 8.44 10.04
C THR A 165 -10.47 7.05 9.44
N VAL A 166 -10.88 6.08 10.27
CA VAL A 166 -11.19 4.71 9.84
C VAL A 166 -12.33 4.70 8.82
N ASP A 167 -13.38 5.49 9.02
CA ASP A 167 -14.48 5.64 8.05
C ASP A 167 -13.98 6.15 6.70
N GLY A 168 -12.99 7.04 6.71
CA GLY A 168 -12.34 7.51 5.48
C GLY A 168 -11.60 6.41 4.73
N ALA A 169 -10.96 5.47 5.44
CA ALA A 169 -10.35 4.30 4.83
C ALA A 169 -11.40 3.38 4.21
N TYR A 170 -12.48 3.08 4.93
CA TYR A 170 -13.58 2.26 4.44
C TYR A 170 -14.23 2.85 3.18
N ALA A 171 -14.42 4.18 3.16
CA ALA A 171 -14.93 4.85 1.96
C ALA A 171 -13.99 4.69 0.74
N GLN A 172 -12.67 4.73 0.94
CA GLN A 172 -11.71 4.46 -0.14
C GLN A 172 -11.77 3.01 -0.63
N TRP A 173 -11.97 2.02 0.26
CA TRP A 173 -12.11 0.63 -0.14
C TRP A 173 -13.39 0.40 -0.96
N GLU A 174 -14.51 1.00 -0.55
CA GLU A 174 -15.76 0.95 -1.31
C GLU A 174 -15.61 1.65 -2.67
N GLN A 175 -14.87 2.76 -2.76
CA GLN A 175 -14.57 3.41 -4.03
C GLN A 175 -13.77 2.50 -4.97
N LEU A 176 -12.78 1.74 -4.45
CA LEU A 176 -12.07 0.73 -5.25
C LEU A 176 -13.03 -0.40 -5.68
N GLY A 177 -13.96 -0.79 -4.83
CA GLY A 177 -15.03 -1.73 -5.19
C GLY A 177 -15.85 -1.25 -6.38
N VAL A 178 -16.28 0.02 -6.37
CA VAL A 178 -16.99 0.65 -7.50
C VAL A 178 -16.10 0.72 -8.74
N ALA A 179 -14.85 1.19 -8.58
CA ALA A 179 -13.90 1.37 -9.66
C ALA A 179 -13.55 0.07 -10.40
N THR A 180 -13.59 -1.07 -9.71
CA THR A 180 -13.22 -2.39 -10.24
C THR A 180 -14.40 -3.30 -10.55
N GLY A 181 -15.64 -2.85 -10.21
CA GLY A 181 -16.86 -3.66 -10.34
C GLY A 181 -16.97 -4.79 -9.29
N ASN A 182 -16.31 -4.65 -8.13
CA ASN A 182 -16.30 -5.60 -7.00
C ASN A 182 -16.99 -4.98 -5.75
N ILE A 183 -18.15 -4.34 -5.96
CA ILE A 183 -18.84 -3.55 -4.92
C ILE A 183 -19.24 -4.43 -3.73
N ALA A 184 -19.80 -5.61 -3.98
CA ALA A 184 -20.29 -6.48 -2.92
C ALA A 184 -19.14 -7.02 -2.06
N GLU A 185 -18.01 -7.34 -2.66
CA GLU A 185 -16.80 -7.79 -2.03
C GLU A 185 -16.21 -6.68 -1.15
N ALA A 186 -16.16 -5.44 -1.67
CA ALA A 186 -15.67 -4.29 -0.91
C ALA A 186 -16.50 -4.03 0.36
N VAL A 187 -17.83 -4.03 0.23
CA VAL A 187 -18.74 -3.93 1.38
C VAL A 187 -18.51 -5.09 2.37
N GLY A 188 -18.28 -6.29 1.85
CA GLY A 188 -17.95 -7.47 2.68
C GLY A 188 -16.66 -7.29 3.46
N VAL A 189 -15.59 -6.82 2.81
CA VAL A 189 -14.28 -6.56 3.45
C VAL A 189 -14.40 -5.48 4.52
N VAL A 190 -15.14 -4.39 4.26
CA VAL A 190 -15.39 -3.34 5.27
C VAL A 190 -16.12 -3.94 6.48
N ALA A 191 -17.20 -4.68 6.26
CA ALA A 191 -18.00 -5.26 7.35
C ALA A 191 -17.19 -6.26 8.18
N GLU A 192 -16.39 -7.12 7.54
CA GLU A 192 -15.52 -8.08 8.23
C GLU A 192 -14.45 -7.38 9.07
N THR A 193 -13.74 -6.42 8.46
CA THR A 193 -12.68 -5.67 9.17
C THR A 193 -13.24 -4.88 10.35
N SER A 194 -14.38 -4.19 10.16
CA SER A 194 -15.04 -3.46 11.25
C SER A 194 -15.45 -4.41 12.39
N SER A 195 -16.00 -5.59 12.08
CA SER A 195 -16.39 -6.57 13.10
C SER A 195 -15.19 -7.06 13.92
N LEU A 196 -14.05 -7.35 13.26
CA LEU A 196 -12.83 -7.77 13.94
C LEU A 196 -12.29 -6.69 14.88
N ILE A 197 -12.32 -5.43 14.43
CA ILE A 197 -11.91 -4.28 15.22
C ILE A 197 -12.83 -4.12 16.45
N ASP A 198 -14.15 -4.18 16.26
CA ASP A 198 -15.13 -4.08 17.35
C ASP A 198 -14.96 -5.22 18.38
N GLU A 199 -14.72 -6.44 17.88
CA GLU A 199 -14.47 -7.61 18.75
C GLU A 199 -13.20 -7.43 19.58
N ALA A 200 -12.12 -6.90 18.99
CA ALA A 200 -10.89 -6.60 19.72
C ALA A 200 -11.14 -5.54 20.81
N TYR A 201 -11.78 -4.43 20.47
CA TYR A 201 -12.06 -3.36 21.44
C TYR A 201 -13.01 -3.79 22.56
N ALA A 202 -13.93 -4.70 22.31
CA ALA A 202 -14.81 -5.25 23.35
C ALA A 202 -14.04 -5.94 24.49
N THR A 203 -12.76 -6.28 24.25
CA THR A 203 -11.90 -6.91 25.28
C THR A 203 -11.06 -5.90 26.06
N VAL A 204 -10.99 -4.63 25.65
CA VAL A 204 -10.21 -3.59 26.33
C VAL A 204 -10.76 -3.35 27.73
N PRO A 205 -9.92 -3.49 28.79
CA PRO A 205 -10.36 -3.30 30.15
C PRO A 205 -10.72 -1.84 30.44
N ALA A 206 -11.71 -1.61 31.30
CA ALA A 206 -12.05 -0.25 31.73
C ALA A 206 -10.84 0.47 32.39
N ALA A 207 -9.94 -0.27 33.01
CA ALA A 207 -8.72 0.27 33.63
C ALA A 207 -7.67 0.77 32.64
N ALA A 208 -7.86 0.55 31.34
CA ALA A 208 -7.04 1.20 30.30
C ALA A 208 -7.30 2.72 30.22
N GLU A 209 -8.51 3.16 30.62
CA GLU A 209 -8.83 4.59 30.74
C GLU A 209 -7.91 5.24 31.77
N GLY A 210 -7.19 6.28 31.32
CA GLY A 210 -6.22 6.99 32.15
C GLY A 210 -4.78 6.46 32.05
N GLN A 211 -4.56 5.35 31.36
CA GLN A 211 -3.21 4.93 30.94
C GLN A 211 -2.78 5.75 29.72
N SER A 212 -1.49 5.78 29.45
CA SER A 212 -0.94 6.56 28.34
C SER A 212 -0.04 5.70 27.43
N TYR A 213 0.07 6.10 26.15
CA TYR A 213 0.96 5.46 25.21
C TYR A 213 1.83 6.45 24.46
N TYR A 214 3.01 5.99 24.07
CA TYR A 214 3.90 6.63 23.11
C TYR A 214 3.97 5.79 21.84
N TRP A 215 3.73 6.41 20.70
CA TRP A 215 3.88 5.78 19.39
C TRP A 215 5.16 6.29 18.72
N GLU A 216 6.06 5.40 18.36
CA GLU A 216 7.29 5.73 17.65
C GLU A 216 7.16 5.39 16.18
N LEU A 217 7.35 6.40 15.30
CA LEU A 217 7.34 6.24 13.85
C LEU A 217 8.74 6.02 13.27
N ASP A 218 9.76 6.57 13.94
CA ASP A 218 11.16 6.42 13.55
C ASP A 218 12.10 6.72 14.72
N PRO A 219 13.41 6.32 14.64
CA PRO A 219 14.37 6.54 15.71
C PRO A 219 14.71 8.01 16.02
N THR A 220 14.21 8.96 15.21
CA THR A 220 14.37 10.39 15.46
C THR A 220 13.22 10.97 16.30
N LEU A 221 12.38 10.07 16.83
CA LEU A 221 11.27 10.33 17.74
C LEU A 221 10.11 11.10 17.11
N TYR A 222 9.87 10.95 15.79
CA TYR A 222 8.59 11.32 15.24
C TYR A 222 7.51 10.41 15.82
N SER A 223 6.38 11.03 16.15
CA SER A 223 5.21 10.36 16.70
C SER A 223 3.97 10.77 15.90
N LEU A 224 2.82 10.27 16.29
CA LEU A 224 1.52 10.66 15.73
C LEU A 224 0.57 11.03 16.87
N THR A 225 -0.40 11.89 16.56
CA THR A 225 -1.43 12.31 17.51
C THR A 225 -2.75 11.57 17.29
N SER A 226 -3.68 11.75 18.22
CA SER A 226 -5.06 11.25 18.11
C SER A 226 -5.83 11.84 16.92
N ALA A 227 -5.33 12.91 16.28
CA ALA A 227 -5.93 13.51 15.09
C ALA A 227 -5.53 12.83 13.76
N THR A 228 -4.66 11.82 13.80
CA THR A 228 -4.23 11.04 12.63
C THR A 228 -5.07 9.79 12.47
N PHE A 229 -4.94 9.11 11.31
CA PHE A 229 -5.62 7.85 11.05
C PHE A 229 -5.39 6.78 12.14
N VAL A 230 -4.11 6.56 12.50
CA VAL A 230 -3.80 5.59 13.56
C VAL A 230 -4.29 6.07 14.91
N GLY A 231 -4.21 7.38 15.17
CA GLY A 231 -4.76 7.97 16.38
C GLY A 231 -6.28 7.78 16.49
N ASP A 232 -7.02 8.03 15.40
CA ASP A 232 -8.47 7.77 15.30
C ASP A 232 -8.78 6.29 15.56
N LEU A 233 -8.02 5.38 14.92
CA LEU A 233 -8.14 3.94 15.13
C LEU A 233 -7.95 3.54 16.60
N LEU A 234 -7.08 4.20 17.35
CA LEU A 234 -6.80 3.84 18.75
C LEU A 234 -7.69 4.53 19.80
N LEU A 235 -8.62 5.41 19.38
CA LEU A 235 -9.49 6.14 20.32
C LEU A 235 -10.29 5.22 21.24
N GLU A 236 -10.76 4.09 20.71
CA GLU A 236 -11.57 3.12 21.49
C GLU A 236 -10.76 2.35 22.55
N THR A 237 -9.42 2.44 22.53
CA THR A 237 -8.59 1.93 23.64
C THR A 237 -8.73 2.78 24.90
N LYS A 238 -9.22 4.02 24.77
CA LYS A 238 -9.37 5.03 25.84
C LYS A 238 -8.06 5.41 26.53
N MET A 239 -6.93 5.03 25.96
CA MET A 239 -5.63 5.48 26.43
C MET A 239 -5.33 6.89 25.95
N THR A 240 -4.49 7.61 26.68
CA THR A 240 -4.04 8.97 26.32
C THR A 240 -2.78 8.89 25.45
N ASN A 241 -2.81 9.54 24.30
CA ASN A 241 -1.62 9.70 23.46
C ASN A 241 -0.74 10.83 24.00
N ILE A 242 0.51 10.54 24.39
CA ILE A 242 1.41 11.58 24.92
C ILE A 242 1.82 12.61 23.87
N ALA A 243 1.68 12.31 22.58
CA ALA A 243 2.05 13.22 21.50
C ALA A 243 1.02 14.37 21.29
N ASP A 244 -0.22 14.22 21.79
CA ASP A 244 -1.29 15.22 21.58
C ASP A 244 -0.90 16.60 22.10
N ASP A 245 -0.32 16.67 23.30
CA ASP A 245 0.12 17.93 23.92
C ASP A 245 1.38 18.54 23.27
N ALA A 246 2.09 17.77 22.44
CA ALA A 246 3.32 18.20 21.78
C ALA A 246 3.10 18.75 20.36
N ASP A 247 1.92 18.58 19.79
CA ASP A 247 1.58 18.99 18.42
C ASP A 247 1.09 20.45 18.37
N ALA A 248 2.00 21.37 18.63
CA ALA A 248 1.68 22.81 18.67
C ALA A 248 1.17 23.37 17.33
N ASP A 249 1.57 22.76 16.22
CA ASP A 249 1.23 23.20 14.87
C ASP A 249 -0.05 22.52 14.36
N GLY A 250 -0.58 21.51 15.05
CA GLY A 250 -1.78 20.75 14.68
C GLY A 250 -1.59 19.92 13.41
N TYR A 251 -0.36 19.52 13.12
CA TYR A 251 -0.03 18.74 11.91
C TYR A 251 -0.27 17.24 12.07
N GLY A 252 -0.39 16.78 13.30
CA GLY A 252 -0.64 15.36 13.62
C GLY A 252 0.61 14.51 13.78
N TYR A 253 1.80 15.00 13.41
CA TYR A 253 3.05 14.22 13.41
C TYR A 253 4.19 15.00 14.06
N PRO A 254 4.14 15.24 15.39
CA PRO A 254 5.18 15.97 16.08
C PRO A 254 6.48 15.16 16.20
N GLN A 255 7.62 15.83 16.11
CA GLN A 255 8.90 15.29 16.53
C GLN A 255 9.10 15.58 18.03
N LEU A 256 9.15 14.52 18.83
CA LEU A 256 9.33 14.63 20.27
C LEU A 256 10.82 14.71 20.63
N THR A 257 11.13 15.06 21.88
CA THR A 257 12.46 14.94 22.44
C THR A 257 12.52 13.77 23.43
N SER A 258 13.69 13.21 23.64
CA SER A 258 13.89 12.13 24.63
C SER A 258 13.47 12.58 26.03
N GLU A 259 13.75 13.85 26.40
CA GLU A 259 13.36 14.41 27.69
C GLU A 259 11.84 14.51 27.83
N TYR A 260 11.13 14.85 26.74
CA TYR A 260 9.68 14.90 26.73
C TYR A 260 9.08 13.51 26.99
N VAL A 261 9.52 12.48 26.22
CA VAL A 261 9.02 11.11 26.35
C VAL A 261 9.30 10.57 27.76
N ILE A 262 10.53 10.76 28.28
CA ILE A 262 10.88 10.37 29.64
C ILE A 262 10.03 11.09 30.67
N GLY A 263 9.78 12.39 30.48
CA GLY A 263 8.97 13.22 31.40
C GLY A 263 7.49 12.85 31.40
N ALA A 264 6.95 12.46 30.24
CA ALA A 264 5.58 11.96 30.10
C ALA A 264 5.42 10.57 30.72
N ASN A 265 6.49 9.75 30.73
CA ASN A 265 6.53 8.42 31.33
C ASN A 265 5.35 7.53 30.89
N PRO A 266 5.20 7.23 29.61
CA PRO A 266 4.08 6.45 29.10
C PRO A 266 3.99 5.06 29.72
N ASP A 267 2.78 4.52 29.81
CA ASP A 267 2.51 3.18 30.32
C ASP A 267 2.75 2.10 29.26
N LEU A 268 2.64 2.46 27.98
CA LEU A 268 2.90 1.59 26.83
C LEU A 268 3.77 2.32 25.79
N ILE A 269 4.74 1.63 25.22
CA ILE A 269 5.50 2.10 24.05
C ILE A 269 5.12 1.22 22.86
N VAL A 270 4.75 1.84 21.74
CA VAL A 270 4.43 1.18 20.48
C VAL A 270 5.48 1.54 19.45
N LEU A 271 6.19 0.55 18.94
CA LEU A 271 7.23 0.71 17.92
C LEU A 271 6.66 0.33 16.56
N ALA A 272 6.57 1.30 15.65
CA ALA A 272 6.14 1.12 14.26
C ALA A 272 7.33 1.27 13.29
N ASP A 273 8.54 0.99 13.78
CA ASP A 273 9.80 1.18 13.06
C ASP A 273 10.78 0.00 13.28
N THR A 274 10.21 -1.18 13.46
CA THR A 274 10.96 -2.41 13.74
C THR A 274 11.66 -2.96 12.50
N LEU A 275 10.98 -2.97 11.34
CA LEU A 275 11.52 -3.52 10.09
C LEU A 275 12.37 -2.50 9.33
N CYS A 276 11.89 -1.25 9.18
CA CYS A 276 12.61 -0.21 8.46
C CYS A 276 13.91 0.16 9.15
N CYS A 277 13.88 0.23 10.47
CA CYS A 277 14.84 0.97 11.25
C CYS A 277 15.48 0.11 12.35
N GLY A 278 15.03 -1.14 12.52
CA GLY A 278 15.60 -2.12 13.45
C GLY A 278 15.38 -1.77 14.92
N GLN A 279 14.31 -1.01 15.23
CA GLN A 279 14.00 -0.72 16.62
C GLN A 279 13.36 -1.93 17.30
N SER A 280 13.61 -2.04 18.59
CA SER A 280 13.13 -3.13 19.43
C SER A 280 13.08 -2.69 20.90
N ALA A 281 12.42 -3.46 21.75
CA ALA A 281 12.43 -3.24 23.19
C ALA A 281 13.87 -3.13 23.74
N THR A 282 14.80 -3.91 23.19
CA THR A 282 16.21 -3.86 23.58
C THR A 282 16.85 -2.52 23.20
N THR A 283 16.70 -2.07 21.95
CA THR A 283 17.31 -0.80 21.50
C THR A 283 16.73 0.40 22.24
N VAL A 284 15.43 0.36 22.55
CA VAL A 284 14.75 1.38 23.34
C VAL A 284 15.28 1.42 24.78
N ALA A 285 15.44 0.27 25.42
CA ALA A 285 15.96 0.17 26.80
C ALA A 285 17.41 0.65 26.92
N GLU A 286 18.22 0.56 25.86
CA GLU A 286 19.60 1.03 25.81
C GLU A 286 19.74 2.55 25.62
N ARG A 287 18.65 3.26 25.29
CA ARG A 287 18.68 4.72 25.12
C ARG A 287 18.95 5.42 26.47
N PRO A 288 19.76 6.48 26.49
CA PRO A 288 20.10 7.19 27.74
C PRO A 288 18.86 7.68 28.50
N GLY A 289 18.68 7.19 29.73
CA GLY A 289 17.59 7.59 30.62
C GLY A 289 16.26 6.86 30.41
N TRP A 290 16.08 6.12 29.32
CA TRP A 290 14.82 5.45 29.01
C TRP A 290 14.50 4.29 29.96
N ASN A 291 15.51 3.67 30.52
CA ASN A 291 15.36 2.62 31.54
C ASN A 291 14.69 3.09 32.85
N THR A 292 14.44 4.40 32.99
CA THR A 292 13.70 4.97 34.13
C THR A 292 12.20 5.01 33.92
N MET A 293 11.71 4.84 32.67
CA MET A 293 10.30 4.86 32.35
C MET A 293 9.60 3.56 32.76
N THR A 294 8.34 3.70 33.16
CA THR A 294 7.49 2.59 33.60
C THR A 294 7.38 1.53 32.50
N ALA A 295 7.07 1.92 31.29
CA ALA A 295 6.91 1.00 30.16
C ALA A 295 8.19 0.18 29.90
N VAL A 296 9.38 0.79 29.97
CA VAL A 296 10.65 0.10 29.76
C VAL A 296 10.97 -0.84 30.93
N ALA A 297 10.79 -0.35 32.17
CA ALA A 297 11.08 -1.15 33.38
C ALA A 297 10.15 -2.37 33.54
N SER A 298 8.96 -2.29 32.97
CA SER A 298 7.93 -3.35 33.03
C SER A 298 7.79 -4.14 31.73
N GLU A 299 8.70 -3.91 30.75
CA GLU A 299 8.69 -4.57 29.44
C GLU A 299 7.40 -4.36 28.64
N GLN A 300 6.73 -3.22 28.84
CA GLN A 300 5.49 -2.84 28.16
C GLN A 300 5.81 -2.10 26.84
N ILE A 301 6.44 -2.82 25.92
CA ILE A 301 6.85 -2.33 24.61
C ILE A 301 6.34 -3.31 23.57
N VAL A 302 5.47 -2.85 22.70
CA VAL A 302 4.97 -3.64 21.56
C VAL A 302 5.77 -3.31 20.31
N GLU A 303 6.25 -4.34 19.64
CA GLU A 303 7.00 -4.26 18.38
C GLU A 303 6.04 -4.63 17.25
N LEU A 304 5.57 -3.64 16.49
CA LEU A 304 4.64 -3.85 15.38
C LEU A 304 5.38 -4.13 14.07
N ASN A 305 4.67 -4.77 13.15
CA ASN A 305 5.09 -4.82 11.76
C ASN A 305 4.83 -3.47 11.10
N ASP A 306 5.87 -2.75 10.66
CA ASP A 306 5.79 -1.42 10.05
C ASP A 306 4.84 -1.36 8.85
N ASP A 307 4.81 -2.42 8.04
CA ASP A 307 3.94 -2.53 6.88
C ASP A 307 2.44 -2.56 7.27
N ILE A 308 2.13 -3.10 8.45
CA ILE A 308 0.76 -3.09 9.00
C ILE A 308 0.47 -1.74 9.67
N ALA A 309 1.42 -1.26 10.45
CA ALA A 309 1.28 -0.03 11.24
C ALA A 309 1.22 1.25 10.39
N SER A 310 1.70 1.22 9.13
CA SER A 310 1.77 2.39 8.24
C SER A 310 0.76 2.35 7.07
N ARG A 311 -0.10 1.33 7.00
CA ARG A 311 -1.06 1.16 5.91
C ARG A 311 -2.49 1.17 6.43
N TRP A 312 -3.40 1.80 5.70
CA TRP A 312 -4.84 1.82 6.00
C TRP A 312 -5.62 0.82 5.13
N GLY A 313 -5.04 -0.37 4.96
CA GLY A 313 -5.65 -1.52 4.28
C GLY A 313 -6.36 -2.46 5.27
N PRO A 314 -6.96 -3.58 4.81
CA PRO A 314 -7.74 -4.49 5.67
C PRO A 314 -6.98 -5.09 6.86
N ARG A 315 -5.64 -5.07 6.83
CA ARG A 315 -4.81 -5.52 7.95
C ARG A 315 -4.80 -4.57 9.17
N ILE A 316 -5.54 -3.45 9.12
CA ILE A 316 -5.72 -2.59 10.32
C ILE A 316 -6.40 -3.34 11.47
N ALA A 317 -7.19 -4.39 11.18
CA ALA A 317 -7.73 -5.25 12.23
C ALA A 317 -6.60 -5.96 13.01
N VAL A 318 -5.56 -6.45 12.33
CA VAL A 318 -4.39 -7.05 12.96
C VAL A 318 -3.63 -6.03 13.81
N LEU A 319 -3.51 -4.79 13.31
CA LEU A 319 -2.91 -3.70 14.09
C LEU A 319 -3.64 -3.48 15.41
N VAL A 320 -4.97 -3.44 15.38
CA VAL A 320 -5.80 -3.26 16.59
C VAL A 320 -5.66 -4.45 17.51
N GLU A 321 -5.70 -5.68 16.98
CA GLU A 321 -5.52 -6.90 17.77
C GLU A 321 -4.15 -6.90 18.48
N ASP A 322 -3.06 -6.55 17.81
CA ASP A 322 -1.71 -6.49 18.39
C ASP A 322 -1.62 -5.46 19.51
N VAL A 323 -2.17 -4.24 19.31
CA VAL A 323 -2.19 -3.20 20.34
C VAL A 323 -3.08 -3.59 21.53
N VAL A 324 -4.27 -4.13 21.28
CA VAL A 324 -5.18 -4.58 22.34
C VAL A 324 -4.55 -5.74 23.13
N ALA A 325 -3.88 -6.68 22.47
CA ALA A 325 -3.16 -7.76 23.15
C ALA A 325 -2.09 -7.19 24.09
N ALA A 326 -1.31 -6.20 23.63
CA ALA A 326 -0.33 -5.53 24.49
C ALA A 326 -0.98 -4.83 25.68
N ILE A 327 -2.13 -4.16 25.50
CA ILE A 327 -2.87 -3.54 26.62
C ILE A 327 -3.31 -4.58 27.64
N LEU A 328 -3.80 -5.73 27.20
CA LEU A 328 -4.26 -6.81 28.09
C LEU A 328 -3.12 -7.43 28.92
N GLU A 329 -1.88 -7.35 28.47
CA GLU A 329 -0.72 -7.85 29.22
C GLU A 329 -0.42 -7.03 30.47
N PHE A 330 -0.62 -5.71 30.44
CA PHE A 330 -0.30 -4.84 31.57
C PHE A 330 -1.52 -4.28 32.31
N VAL A 331 -2.70 -4.31 31.70
CA VAL A 331 -3.96 -3.89 32.33
C VAL A 331 -4.81 -5.15 32.56
N PRO A 332 -4.84 -5.73 33.77
CA PRO A 332 -5.60 -6.93 34.00
C PRO A 332 -7.13 -6.68 33.86
N ALA A 333 -7.82 -7.64 33.24
CA ALA A 333 -9.25 -7.54 32.94
C ALA A 333 -10.14 -7.34 34.18
N ASP A 334 -9.64 -7.67 35.37
CA ASP A 334 -10.37 -7.63 36.66
C ASP A 334 -9.94 -6.44 37.56
N ALA A 335 -9.24 -5.44 37.04
CA ALA A 335 -8.73 -4.30 37.80
C ALA A 335 -9.76 -3.18 37.98
#